data_d4691d4337ab106603d5d4ac238ac7f6
#
_entry.id   d4691d4337ab106603d5d4ac238ac7f6
#
_cell.length_a   1.000
_cell.length_b   1.000
_cell.length_c   1.000
_cell.angle_alpha   90.00
_cell.angle_beta   90.00
_cell.angle_gamma   90.00
#
_symmetry.space_group_name_H-M   'P 1'
#
loop_
_entity.id
_entity.type
_entity.pdbx_description
1 polymer ?
#
loop_
_entity_poly.entity_id
_entity_poly.type
_entity_poly.pdbx_seq_one_letter_code
_entity_poly.pdbx_strand_id
1 'polypeptide(L)'
;MSAASDASVPDGAPPPTAPTRRARLRFLRGGKTRTGLIILAFFVLLAVAGPWIAPYDPDAMSDQLLQPPSGDHWFGTTHTGQDVFSQILVGTRGVLVVGLLAAAIATALSVLIGVSAGFLGGAVDEILSALSNIFLVLPGLPLIIIVASFVPDTGDLVIAVAIALTSWAWGSRILRAQTLSLRRRDYVEAARATGESTPRIILFEILPNLTAVIASGFVGTVIFAVLTEITLAFIGVADISHWNWGTVLFWAQSNQALAQGAWWWFVPAGLCIALLGTALALINFGIDEFVNPRLRTATGSSRKVRMRVGFTPVARKAPGTGHPGQYSSKEPRT
;
A
#
# COMPACT_ATOMS: atom_id res chain seq x y z
N MET A 1 51.72 33.54 19.40
CA MET A 1 51.81 32.55 18.31
C MET A 1 50.83 31.45 18.65
N SER A 2 49.64 31.55 18.07
CA SER A 2 48.53 30.62 18.30
C SER A 2 48.34 29.78 17.05
N ALA A 3 48.53 28.48 17.17
CA ALA A 3 48.26 27.54 16.10
C ALA A 3 46.76 27.24 16.06
N ALA A 4 46.06 27.80 15.07
CA ALA A 4 44.69 27.43 14.74
C ALA A 4 44.72 26.03 14.09
N SER A 5 44.08 25.07 14.77
CA SER A 5 43.82 23.72 14.25
C SER A 5 42.77 23.81 13.15
N ASP A 6 43.21 23.57 11.93
CA ASP A 6 42.36 23.41 10.73
C ASP A 6 41.57 22.10 10.83
N ALA A 7 40.35 22.18 11.34
CA ALA A 7 39.40 21.08 11.30
C ALA A 7 38.77 21.05 9.88
N SER A 8 39.36 20.28 9.00
CA SER A 8 38.79 19.99 7.67
C SER A 8 37.41 19.33 7.82
N VAL A 9 36.38 20.06 7.40
CA VAL A 9 35.00 19.54 7.21
C VAL A 9 35.07 18.42 6.18
N PRO A 10 34.54 17.22 6.45
CA PRO A 10 34.49 16.15 5.44
C PRO A 10 33.58 16.57 4.30
N ASP A 11 34.16 16.61 3.14
CA ASP A 11 33.54 16.96 1.86
C ASP A 11 32.31 16.10 1.54
N GLY A 12 31.34 16.71 0.91
CA GLY A 12 29.97 16.32 0.70
C GLY A 12 29.71 14.86 0.33
N ALA A 13 28.68 14.29 0.94
CA ALA A 13 28.08 13.05 0.49
C ALA A 13 27.61 13.23 -0.97
N PRO A 14 27.94 12.30 -1.88
CA PRO A 14 27.55 12.42 -3.28
C PRO A 14 26.00 12.45 -3.40
N PRO A 15 25.46 13.21 -4.39
CA PRO A 15 24.02 13.29 -4.60
C PRO A 15 23.43 11.91 -4.84
N PRO A 16 22.17 11.66 -4.43
CA PRO A 16 21.52 10.39 -4.64
C PRO A 16 21.40 10.11 -6.14
N THR A 17 22.23 9.20 -6.63
CA THR A 17 22.18 8.75 -8.01
C THR A 17 20.88 8.02 -8.29
N ALA A 18 20.23 8.32 -9.42
CA ALA A 18 19.05 7.61 -9.89
C ALA A 18 19.28 6.08 -9.85
N PRO A 19 18.26 5.27 -9.50
CA PRO A 19 18.43 3.84 -9.30
C PRO A 19 18.95 3.18 -10.58
N THR A 20 20.17 2.68 -10.53
CA THR A 20 20.83 1.99 -11.63
C THR A 20 20.03 0.75 -12.04
N ARG A 21 20.09 0.34 -13.33
CA ARG A 21 19.45 -0.87 -13.86
C ARG A 21 19.69 -2.12 -12.96
N ARG A 22 20.85 -2.19 -12.30
CA ARG A 22 21.19 -3.23 -11.30
C ARG A 22 20.33 -3.17 -10.03
N ALA A 23 19.86 -1.99 -9.62
CA ALA A 23 18.99 -1.85 -8.46
C ALA A 23 17.58 -2.37 -8.76
N ARG A 24 17.06 -2.15 -9.98
CA ARG A 24 15.76 -2.68 -10.43
C ARG A 24 15.75 -4.21 -10.50
N LEU A 25 16.84 -4.82 -10.96
CA LEU A 25 16.99 -6.28 -10.98
C LEU A 25 17.10 -6.88 -9.57
N ARG A 26 17.62 -6.12 -8.61
CA ARG A 26 17.69 -6.53 -7.20
C ARG A 26 16.33 -6.57 -6.51
N PHE A 27 15.41 -5.67 -6.89
CA PHE A 27 14.03 -5.68 -6.41
C PHE A 27 13.32 -7.01 -6.76
N LEU A 28 13.45 -7.47 -8.00
CA LEU A 28 12.86 -8.73 -8.47
C LEU A 28 13.51 -9.99 -7.88
N ARG A 29 14.68 -9.87 -7.24
CA ARG A 29 15.39 -11.01 -6.60
C ARG A 29 14.95 -11.26 -5.16
N GLY A 30 14.21 -10.40 -4.52
CA GLY A 30 13.61 -10.63 -3.19
C GLY A 30 12.60 -11.79 -3.25
N GLY A 31 12.80 -12.85 -2.45
CA GLY A 31 11.90 -14.01 -2.46
C GLY A 31 10.43 -13.61 -2.25
N LYS A 32 10.16 -12.72 -1.31
CA LYS A 32 8.80 -12.20 -1.00
C LYS A 32 8.17 -11.51 -2.20
N THR A 33 8.90 -10.56 -2.81
CA THR A 33 8.42 -9.82 -3.99
C THR A 33 8.16 -10.75 -5.16
N ARG A 34 9.06 -11.70 -5.39
CA ARG A 34 8.90 -12.68 -6.48
C ARG A 34 7.64 -13.53 -6.27
N THR A 35 7.41 -14.05 -5.07
CA THR A 35 6.20 -14.81 -4.76
C THR A 35 4.94 -13.96 -4.96
N GLY A 36 4.92 -12.72 -4.45
CA GLY A 36 3.80 -11.80 -4.66
C GLY A 36 3.53 -11.52 -6.14
N LEU A 37 4.58 -11.27 -6.93
CA LEU A 37 4.45 -11.05 -8.38
C LEU A 37 3.96 -12.27 -9.14
N ILE A 38 4.38 -13.49 -8.76
CA ILE A 38 3.90 -14.72 -9.39
C ILE A 38 2.40 -14.91 -9.13
N ILE A 39 1.96 -14.73 -7.87
CA ILE A 39 0.54 -14.84 -7.53
C ILE A 39 -0.29 -13.74 -8.22
N LEU A 40 0.20 -12.49 -8.23
CA LEU A 40 -0.46 -11.41 -8.95
C LEU A 40 -0.56 -11.69 -10.45
N ALA A 41 0.54 -12.15 -11.07
CA ALA A 41 0.54 -12.51 -12.49
C ALA A 41 -0.45 -13.64 -12.80
N PHE A 42 -0.59 -14.62 -11.90
CA PHE A 42 -1.63 -15.65 -12.01
C PHE A 42 -3.04 -15.04 -12.03
N PHE A 43 -3.37 -14.14 -11.09
CA PHE A 43 -4.68 -13.48 -11.08
C PHE A 43 -4.90 -12.56 -12.28
N VAL A 44 -3.87 -11.88 -12.76
CA VAL A 44 -3.96 -11.07 -13.99
C VAL A 44 -4.23 -11.95 -15.21
N LEU A 45 -3.58 -13.11 -15.30
CA LEU A 45 -3.85 -14.09 -16.34
C LEU A 45 -5.27 -14.62 -16.25
N LEU A 46 -5.77 -14.93 -15.04
CA LEU A 46 -7.16 -15.32 -14.84
C LEU A 46 -8.15 -14.22 -15.21
N ALA A 47 -7.87 -12.97 -14.88
CA ALA A 47 -8.73 -11.84 -15.23
C ALA A 47 -8.84 -11.63 -16.74
N VAL A 48 -7.74 -11.88 -17.48
CA VAL A 48 -7.72 -11.77 -18.94
C VAL A 48 -8.34 -13.01 -19.59
N ALA A 49 -7.89 -14.21 -19.19
CA ALA A 49 -8.28 -15.46 -19.84
C ALA A 49 -9.59 -16.05 -19.30
N GLY A 50 -9.98 -15.72 -18.06
CA GLY A 50 -11.12 -16.30 -17.34
C GLY A 50 -12.41 -16.39 -18.15
N PRO A 51 -12.87 -15.30 -18.79
CA PRO A 51 -14.10 -15.34 -19.60
C PRO A 51 -14.05 -16.32 -20.77
N TRP A 52 -12.86 -16.67 -21.28
CA TRP A 52 -12.70 -17.60 -22.40
C TRP A 52 -12.45 -19.05 -21.98
N ILE A 53 -11.91 -19.24 -20.76
CA ILE A 53 -11.59 -20.57 -20.24
C ILE A 53 -12.65 -21.10 -19.26
N ALA A 54 -13.64 -20.27 -18.90
CA ALA A 54 -14.77 -20.69 -18.07
C ALA A 54 -15.50 -21.84 -18.78
N PRO A 55 -15.65 -23.02 -18.13
CA PRO A 55 -16.25 -24.18 -18.77
C PRO A 55 -17.75 -24.00 -19.01
N TYR A 56 -18.40 -23.17 -18.20
CA TYR A 56 -19.85 -22.89 -18.29
C TYR A 56 -20.09 -21.37 -18.30
N ASP A 57 -21.26 -20.98 -18.83
CA ASP A 57 -21.75 -19.62 -18.63
C ASP A 57 -22.05 -19.44 -17.11
N PRO A 58 -21.48 -18.44 -16.45
CA PRO A 58 -21.68 -18.23 -15.02
C PRO A 58 -23.14 -17.96 -14.62
N ASP A 59 -23.98 -17.52 -15.59
CA ASP A 59 -25.41 -17.24 -15.40
C ASP A 59 -26.32 -18.45 -15.76
N ALA A 60 -25.75 -19.46 -16.39
CA ALA A 60 -26.52 -20.63 -16.80
C ALA A 60 -27.00 -21.46 -15.61
N MET A 61 -28.30 -21.54 -15.41
CA MET A 61 -28.95 -22.39 -14.42
C MET A 61 -29.02 -23.84 -14.89
N SER A 62 -28.91 -24.78 -13.96
CA SER A 62 -29.05 -26.22 -14.23
C SER A 62 -29.90 -26.94 -13.18
N ASP A 63 -30.32 -28.16 -13.47
CA ASP A 63 -31.02 -29.01 -12.51
C ASP A 63 -30.08 -29.58 -11.38
N GLN A 64 -28.77 -29.33 -11.51
CA GLN A 64 -27.74 -29.80 -10.55
C GLN A 64 -27.62 -28.82 -9.40
N LEU A 65 -28.60 -28.77 -8.52
CA LEU A 65 -28.69 -27.84 -7.41
C LEU A 65 -27.76 -28.26 -6.26
N LEU A 66 -26.95 -27.34 -5.72
CA LEU A 66 -26.07 -27.54 -4.55
C LEU A 66 -25.21 -28.81 -4.64
N GLN A 67 -24.73 -29.15 -5.83
CA GLN A 67 -23.84 -30.31 -5.99
C GLN A 67 -22.43 -29.98 -5.43
N PRO A 68 -21.85 -30.90 -4.65
CA PRO A 68 -20.45 -30.73 -4.20
C PRO A 68 -19.48 -30.79 -5.38
N PRO A 69 -18.22 -30.38 -5.18
CA PRO A 69 -17.16 -30.48 -6.20
C PRO A 69 -17.11 -31.85 -6.86
N SER A 70 -17.10 -31.86 -8.18
CA SER A 70 -17.13 -33.07 -9.03
C SER A 70 -16.25 -32.89 -10.28
N GLY A 71 -16.15 -33.93 -11.11
CA GLY A 71 -15.44 -33.85 -12.40
C GLY A 71 -16.06 -32.88 -13.39
N ASP A 72 -17.36 -32.70 -13.34
CA ASP A 72 -18.13 -31.78 -14.20
C ASP A 72 -18.11 -30.35 -13.65
N HIS A 73 -18.25 -30.19 -12.34
CA HIS A 73 -18.23 -28.92 -11.63
C HIS A 73 -17.11 -28.87 -10.58
N TRP A 74 -15.96 -28.34 -10.92
CA TRP A 74 -14.74 -28.40 -10.09
C TRP A 74 -14.90 -27.74 -8.70
N PHE A 75 -15.67 -26.66 -8.62
CA PHE A 75 -16.01 -26.02 -7.36
C PHE A 75 -17.50 -26.21 -7.01
N GLY A 76 -18.14 -27.24 -7.55
CA GLY A 76 -19.56 -27.51 -7.31
C GLY A 76 -20.49 -26.46 -7.89
N THR A 77 -21.77 -26.54 -7.51
CA THR A 77 -22.83 -25.67 -8.01
C THR A 77 -23.51 -24.88 -6.90
N THR A 78 -24.16 -23.78 -7.31
CA THR A 78 -24.99 -22.93 -6.45
C THR A 78 -26.37 -23.56 -6.20
N HIS A 79 -27.22 -22.90 -5.41
CA HIS A 79 -28.61 -23.30 -5.17
C HIS A 79 -29.48 -23.25 -6.45
N THR A 80 -29.07 -22.53 -7.49
CA THR A 80 -29.71 -22.46 -8.80
C THR A 80 -29.03 -23.33 -9.87
N GLY A 81 -28.05 -24.14 -9.43
CA GLY A 81 -27.29 -25.03 -10.31
C GLY A 81 -26.24 -24.34 -11.19
N GLN A 82 -25.88 -23.09 -10.91
CA GLN A 82 -24.82 -22.36 -11.61
C GLN A 82 -23.44 -22.85 -11.17
N ASP A 83 -22.45 -22.82 -12.07
CA ASP A 83 -21.10 -23.30 -11.83
C ASP A 83 -20.26 -22.26 -11.05
N VAL A 84 -19.86 -22.61 -9.82
CA VAL A 84 -19.09 -21.73 -8.94
C VAL A 84 -17.70 -21.42 -9.48
N PHE A 85 -17.06 -22.38 -10.16
CA PHE A 85 -15.73 -22.16 -10.75
C PHE A 85 -15.77 -21.10 -11.86
N SER A 86 -16.76 -21.17 -12.76
CA SER A 86 -16.96 -20.17 -13.80
C SER A 86 -17.25 -18.77 -13.24
N GLN A 87 -18.07 -18.68 -12.18
CA GLN A 87 -18.35 -17.41 -11.49
C GLN A 87 -17.08 -16.78 -10.91
N ILE A 88 -16.19 -17.57 -10.30
CA ILE A 88 -14.93 -17.09 -9.74
C ILE A 88 -13.97 -16.64 -10.84
N LEU A 89 -13.85 -17.40 -11.93
CA LEU A 89 -13.00 -17.04 -13.07
C LEU A 89 -13.41 -15.70 -13.69
N VAL A 90 -14.69 -15.57 -14.02
CA VAL A 90 -15.23 -14.34 -14.62
C VAL A 90 -15.16 -13.19 -13.62
N GLY A 91 -15.52 -13.42 -12.36
CA GLY A 91 -15.49 -12.44 -11.29
C GLY A 91 -14.10 -11.89 -10.96
N THR A 92 -13.03 -12.63 -11.26
CA THR A 92 -11.65 -12.17 -11.10
C THR A 92 -11.38 -10.88 -11.87
N ARG A 93 -11.95 -10.73 -13.04
CA ARG A 93 -11.81 -9.56 -13.90
C ARG A 93 -12.42 -8.31 -13.25
N GLY A 94 -13.65 -8.41 -12.73
CA GLY A 94 -14.34 -7.31 -12.05
C GLY A 94 -13.53 -6.76 -10.89
N VAL A 95 -13.10 -7.65 -9.98
CA VAL A 95 -12.28 -7.28 -8.81
C VAL A 95 -11.00 -6.53 -9.18
N LEU A 96 -10.24 -7.03 -10.18
CA LEU A 96 -8.98 -6.40 -10.57
C LEU A 96 -9.18 -5.09 -11.31
N VAL A 97 -10.16 -5.00 -12.19
CA VAL A 97 -10.44 -3.78 -12.97
C VAL A 97 -10.89 -2.66 -12.05
N VAL A 98 -11.87 -2.91 -11.18
CA VAL A 98 -12.37 -1.90 -10.24
C VAL A 98 -11.27 -1.47 -9.27
N GLY A 99 -10.56 -2.43 -8.67
CA GLY A 99 -9.49 -2.14 -7.72
C GLY A 99 -8.35 -1.32 -8.32
N LEU A 100 -7.88 -1.69 -9.53
CA LEU A 100 -6.80 -0.96 -10.21
C LEU A 100 -7.25 0.42 -10.68
N LEU A 101 -8.47 0.55 -11.22
CA LEU A 101 -9.01 1.82 -11.70
C LEU A 101 -9.21 2.80 -10.54
N ALA A 102 -9.81 2.35 -9.44
CA ALA A 102 -9.97 3.14 -8.23
C ALA A 102 -8.63 3.63 -7.68
N ALA A 103 -7.65 2.73 -7.59
CA ALA A 103 -6.31 3.08 -7.11
C ALA A 103 -5.58 4.05 -8.05
N ALA A 104 -5.73 3.91 -9.36
CA ALA A 104 -5.12 4.81 -10.33
C ALA A 104 -5.69 6.23 -10.19
N ILE A 105 -7.01 6.38 -10.11
CA ILE A 105 -7.69 7.66 -9.92
C ILE A 105 -7.31 8.27 -8.56
N ALA A 106 -7.38 7.50 -7.47
CA ALA A 106 -7.03 7.97 -6.14
C ALA A 106 -5.58 8.43 -6.04
N THR A 107 -4.65 7.68 -6.65
CA THR A 107 -3.23 8.05 -6.66
C THR A 107 -2.98 9.29 -7.49
N ALA A 108 -3.64 9.43 -8.64
CA ALA A 108 -3.54 10.64 -9.46
C ALA A 108 -4.03 11.88 -8.70
N LEU A 109 -5.18 11.79 -8.02
CA LEU A 109 -5.69 12.85 -7.16
C LEU A 109 -4.74 13.14 -5.98
N SER A 110 -4.20 12.11 -5.35
CA SER A 110 -3.24 12.25 -4.25
C SER A 110 -1.97 12.98 -4.69
N VAL A 111 -1.43 12.65 -5.86
CA VAL A 111 -0.26 13.33 -6.44
C VAL A 111 -0.60 14.78 -6.76
N LEU A 112 -1.68 15.00 -7.50
CA LEU A 112 -2.07 16.34 -7.93
C LEU A 112 -2.29 17.27 -6.74
N ILE A 113 -3.07 16.84 -5.75
CA ILE A 113 -3.44 17.66 -4.59
C ILE A 113 -2.27 17.75 -3.59
N GLY A 114 -1.66 16.62 -3.24
CA GLY A 114 -0.62 16.58 -2.22
C GLY A 114 0.68 17.27 -2.64
N VAL A 115 1.12 17.06 -3.87
CA VAL A 115 2.33 17.72 -4.38
C VAL A 115 2.10 19.21 -4.58
N SER A 116 0.94 19.61 -5.13
CA SER A 116 0.60 21.03 -5.31
C SER A 116 0.52 21.77 -3.97
N ALA A 117 -0.17 21.22 -2.97
CA ALA A 117 -0.23 21.77 -1.63
C ALA A 117 1.15 21.93 -1.00
N GLY A 118 1.97 20.88 -1.03
CA GLY A 118 3.31 20.90 -0.45
C GLY A 118 4.29 21.84 -1.17
N PHE A 119 4.19 21.99 -2.49
CA PHE A 119 5.11 22.81 -3.27
C PHE A 119 4.74 24.29 -3.29
N LEU A 120 3.47 24.63 -3.57
CA LEU A 120 3.02 26.01 -3.71
C LEU A 120 2.95 26.74 -2.36
N GLY A 121 2.44 26.10 -1.32
CA GLY A 121 2.33 26.71 0.02
C GLY A 121 1.24 27.77 0.11
N GLY A 122 1.26 28.58 1.18
CA GLY A 122 0.32 29.68 1.41
C GLY A 122 -1.14 29.25 1.36
N ALA A 123 -2.02 30.09 0.80
CA ALA A 123 -3.47 29.84 0.72
C ALA A 123 -3.82 28.54 -0.06
N VAL A 124 -3.04 28.18 -1.07
CA VAL A 124 -3.24 26.92 -1.83
C VAL A 124 -3.05 25.73 -0.91
N ASP A 125 -2.00 25.73 -0.10
CA ASP A 125 -1.75 24.68 0.88
C ASP A 125 -2.86 24.59 1.93
N GLU A 126 -3.30 25.72 2.45
CA GLU A 126 -4.38 25.79 3.44
C GLU A 126 -5.69 25.20 2.90
N ILE A 127 -6.10 25.60 1.69
CA ILE A 127 -7.34 25.12 1.06
C ILE A 127 -7.27 23.63 0.75
N LEU A 128 -6.20 23.17 0.09
CA LEU A 128 -6.06 21.77 -0.30
C LEU A 128 -5.88 20.84 0.91
N SER A 129 -5.21 21.33 1.96
CA SER A 129 -5.07 20.58 3.22
C SER A 129 -6.39 20.54 3.99
N ALA A 130 -7.17 21.63 4.02
CA ALA A 130 -8.50 21.64 4.61
C ALA A 130 -9.43 20.67 3.89
N LEU A 131 -9.42 20.66 2.56
CA LEU A 131 -10.18 19.70 1.75
C LEU A 131 -9.79 18.25 2.10
N SER A 132 -8.48 17.94 2.13
CA SER A 132 -7.99 16.61 2.51
C SER A 132 -8.42 16.21 3.92
N ASN A 133 -8.41 17.16 4.87
CA ASN A 133 -8.83 16.88 6.25
C ASN A 133 -10.33 16.57 6.35
N ILE A 134 -11.18 17.24 5.56
CA ILE A 134 -12.62 16.95 5.48
C ILE A 134 -12.83 15.50 5.05
N PHE A 135 -12.17 15.07 3.95
CA PHE A 135 -12.30 13.69 3.46
C PHE A 135 -11.73 12.65 4.41
N LEU A 136 -10.70 12.96 5.20
CA LEU A 136 -10.16 12.05 6.21
C LEU A 136 -11.06 11.85 7.43
N VAL A 137 -11.93 12.82 7.75
CA VAL A 137 -12.88 12.72 8.87
C VAL A 137 -14.14 11.97 8.45
N LEU A 138 -14.53 12.06 7.17
CA LEU A 138 -15.71 11.37 6.67
C LEU A 138 -15.50 9.85 6.70
N PRO A 139 -16.48 9.09 7.23
CA PRO A 139 -16.38 7.63 7.21
C PRO A 139 -16.53 7.11 5.78
N GLY A 140 -15.45 6.52 5.24
CA GLY A 140 -15.36 6.16 3.82
C GLY A 140 -16.46 5.22 3.34
N LEU A 141 -16.67 4.07 4.01
CA LEU A 141 -17.69 3.10 3.60
C LEU A 141 -19.12 3.68 3.59
N PRO A 142 -19.61 4.35 4.65
CA PRO A 142 -20.91 5.02 4.61
C PRO A 142 -21.04 6.03 3.48
N LEU A 143 -19.98 6.80 3.22
CA LEU A 143 -20.00 7.79 2.13
C LEU A 143 -20.14 7.11 0.76
N ILE A 144 -19.40 6.02 0.52
CA ILE A 144 -19.51 5.26 -0.73
C ILE A 144 -20.91 4.68 -0.90
N ILE A 145 -21.49 4.09 0.16
CA ILE A 145 -22.85 3.55 0.14
C ILE A 145 -23.87 4.63 -0.24
N ILE A 146 -23.77 5.82 0.36
CA ILE A 146 -24.64 6.94 0.03
C ILE A 146 -24.47 7.32 -1.44
N VAL A 147 -23.23 7.52 -1.91
CA VAL A 147 -22.97 7.91 -3.31
C VAL A 147 -23.51 6.85 -4.28
N ALA A 148 -23.25 5.57 -4.01
CA ALA A 148 -23.73 4.46 -4.85
C ALA A 148 -25.28 4.40 -4.89
N SER A 149 -25.96 4.70 -3.78
CA SER A 149 -27.43 4.68 -3.71
C SER A 149 -28.12 5.76 -4.54
N PHE A 150 -27.41 6.86 -4.86
CA PHE A 150 -27.97 7.95 -5.68
C PHE A 150 -27.73 7.78 -7.19
N VAL A 151 -26.87 6.84 -7.60
CA VAL A 151 -26.54 6.62 -9.00
C VAL A 151 -27.29 5.39 -9.50
N PRO A 152 -28.27 5.53 -10.43
CA PRO A 152 -28.85 4.38 -11.12
C PRO A 152 -27.76 3.67 -11.90
N ASP A 153 -27.85 2.35 -12.01
CA ASP A 153 -26.87 1.51 -12.69
C ASP A 153 -25.44 1.67 -12.15
N THR A 154 -25.23 1.23 -10.91
CA THR A 154 -23.93 1.24 -10.23
C THR A 154 -22.94 0.27 -10.85
N GLY A 155 -22.56 0.52 -12.10
CA GLY A 155 -21.52 -0.24 -12.80
C GLY A 155 -20.13 -0.04 -12.17
N ASP A 156 -19.21 -0.90 -12.55
CA ASP A 156 -17.82 -0.95 -12.06
C ASP A 156 -17.12 0.42 -12.00
N LEU A 157 -17.37 1.29 -12.98
CA LEU A 157 -16.78 2.63 -13.04
C LEU A 157 -17.26 3.53 -11.89
N VAL A 158 -18.56 3.48 -11.58
CA VAL A 158 -19.15 4.31 -10.51
C VAL A 158 -18.55 3.90 -9.16
N ILE A 159 -18.48 2.59 -8.92
CA ILE A 159 -17.86 2.06 -7.70
C ILE A 159 -16.37 2.45 -7.62
N ALA A 160 -15.63 2.32 -8.73
CA ALA A 160 -14.21 2.70 -8.76
C ALA A 160 -14.00 4.19 -8.45
N VAL A 161 -14.83 5.09 -9.02
CA VAL A 161 -14.77 6.53 -8.75
C VAL A 161 -15.16 6.84 -7.31
N ALA A 162 -16.21 6.22 -6.78
CA ALA A 162 -16.64 6.42 -5.40
C ALA A 162 -15.54 5.99 -4.39
N ILE A 163 -14.90 4.85 -4.61
CA ILE A 163 -13.74 4.40 -3.82
C ILE A 163 -12.58 5.40 -3.95
N ALA A 164 -12.28 5.85 -5.17
CA ALA A 164 -11.19 6.80 -5.40
C ALA A 164 -11.42 8.14 -4.68
N LEU A 165 -12.64 8.67 -4.72
CA LEU A 165 -13.02 9.92 -4.06
C LEU A 165 -12.90 9.87 -2.53
N THR A 166 -12.96 8.70 -1.92
CA THR A 166 -12.81 8.54 -0.47
C THR A 166 -11.38 8.23 -0.04
N SER A 167 -10.56 7.64 -0.91
CA SER A 167 -9.23 7.10 -0.56
C SER A 167 -8.05 8.02 -0.89
N TRP A 168 -8.20 9.02 -1.76
CA TRP A 168 -7.12 9.90 -2.20
C TRP A 168 -6.51 10.76 -1.08
N ALA A 169 -7.29 11.15 -0.08
CA ALA A 169 -6.90 12.14 0.92
C ALA A 169 -5.73 11.66 1.79
N TRP A 170 -5.67 10.38 2.11
CA TRP A 170 -4.56 9.76 2.84
C TRP A 170 -3.24 9.88 2.07
N GLY A 171 -3.22 9.49 0.80
CA GLY A 171 -2.05 9.61 -0.06
C GLY A 171 -1.61 11.06 -0.25
N SER A 172 -2.56 11.99 -0.45
CA SER A 172 -2.31 13.42 -0.56
C SER A 172 -1.55 13.98 0.65
N ARG A 173 -1.95 13.61 1.87
CA ARG A 173 -1.29 14.04 3.10
C ARG A 173 0.16 13.57 3.19
N ILE A 174 0.42 12.31 2.82
CA ILE A 174 1.78 11.75 2.79
C ILE A 174 2.64 12.48 1.76
N LEU A 175 2.13 12.65 0.53
CA LEU A 175 2.87 13.30 -0.55
C LEU A 175 3.12 14.78 -0.26
N ARG A 176 2.17 15.49 0.37
CA ARG A 176 2.38 16.85 0.84
C ARG A 176 3.55 16.93 1.82
N ALA A 177 3.59 16.06 2.83
CA ALA A 177 4.65 16.06 3.84
C ALA A 177 6.03 15.79 3.20
N GLN A 178 6.11 14.86 2.26
CA GLN A 178 7.34 14.57 1.52
C GLN A 178 7.75 15.76 0.63
N THR A 179 6.81 16.38 -0.07
CA THR A 179 7.05 17.54 -0.93
C THR A 179 7.56 18.73 -0.13
N LEU A 180 7.03 18.98 1.06
CA LEU A 180 7.52 20.03 1.97
C LEU A 180 9.00 19.85 2.34
N SER A 181 9.44 18.60 2.50
CA SER A 181 10.85 18.29 2.74
C SER A 181 11.72 18.50 1.49
N LEU A 182 11.22 18.08 0.32
CA LEU A 182 11.98 18.16 -0.92
C LEU A 182 12.11 19.58 -1.45
N ARG A 183 11.10 20.43 -1.32
CA ARG A 183 11.09 21.79 -1.86
C ARG A 183 12.18 22.71 -1.29
N ARG A 184 12.79 22.33 -0.14
CA ARG A 184 13.88 23.04 0.55
C ARG A 184 15.26 22.49 0.23
N ARG A 185 15.39 21.60 -0.76
CA ARG A 185 16.66 21.00 -1.14
C ARG A 185 17.40 21.92 -2.10
N ASP A 186 18.74 21.90 -2.01
CA ASP A 186 19.63 22.77 -2.77
C ASP A 186 19.41 22.71 -4.29
N TYR A 187 19.12 21.52 -4.83
CA TYR A 187 18.85 21.36 -6.25
C TYR A 187 17.53 22.03 -6.70
N VAL A 188 16.51 22.09 -5.82
CA VAL A 188 15.25 22.80 -6.09
C VAL A 188 15.46 24.30 -6.01
N GLU A 189 16.29 24.77 -5.06
CA GLU A 189 16.66 26.19 -4.95
C GLU A 189 17.50 26.63 -6.14
N ALA A 190 18.44 25.81 -6.60
CA ALA A 190 19.21 26.06 -7.82
C ALA A 190 18.33 26.16 -9.06
N ALA A 191 17.34 25.25 -9.24
CA ALA A 191 16.38 25.31 -10.34
C ALA A 191 15.54 26.61 -10.31
N ARG A 192 15.16 27.07 -9.12
CA ARG A 192 14.48 28.38 -8.98
C ARG A 192 15.39 29.57 -9.35
N ALA A 193 16.65 29.51 -8.90
CA ALA A 193 17.61 30.58 -9.16
C ALA A 193 17.94 30.69 -10.66
N THR A 194 17.88 29.60 -11.42
CA THR A 194 18.02 29.58 -12.89
C THR A 194 16.76 30.00 -13.63
N GLY A 195 15.66 30.31 -12.92
CA GLY A 195 14.41 30.80 -13.50
C GLY A 195 13.49 29.71 -14.06
N GLU A 196 13.65 28.45 -13.66
CA GLU A 196 12.77 27.38 -14.12
C GLU A 196 11.33 27.58 -13.63
N SER A 197 10.36 27.22 -14.47
CA SER A 197 8.94 27.35 -14.14
C SER A 197 8.50 26.32 -13.09
N THR A 198 7.54 26.69 -12.25
CA THR A 198 6.98 25.83 -11.21
C THR A 198 6.53 24.45 -11.72
N PRO A 199 5.78 24.31 -12.83
CA PRO A 199 5.41 22.98 -13.34
C PRO A 199 6.62 22.13 -13.72
N ARG A 200 7.66 22.75 -14.30
CA ARG A 200 8.89 22.07 -14.67
C ARG A 200 9.61 21.53 -13.44
N ILE A 201 9.76 22.34 -12.41
CA ILE A 201 10.39 21.91 -11.15
C ILE A 201 9.59 20.76 -10.53
N ILE A 202 8.25 20.84 -10.49
CA ILE A 202 7.42 19.75 -9.95
C ILE A 202 7.63 18.46 -10.74
N LEU A 203 7.59 18.52 -12.08
CA LEU A 203 7.65 17.33 -12.93
C LEU A 203 9.04 16.69 -12.97
N PHE A 204 10.10 17.49 -12.96
CA PHE A 204 11.47 16.98 -13.20
C PHE A 204 12.32 16.89 -11.94
N GLU A 205 12.03 17.70 -10.90
CA GLU A 205 12.81 17.71 -9.67
C GLU A 205 12.09 17.05 -8.49
N ILE A 206 10.77 17.26 -8.36
CA ILE A 206 10.01 16.75 -7.20
C ILE A 206 9.46 15.34 -7.47
N LEU A 207 8.67 15.15 -8.53
CA LEU A 207 8.00 13.88 -8.82
C LEU A 207 8.97 12.69 -8.98
N PRO A 208 10.14 12.80 -9.65
CA PRO A 208 11.06 11.68 -9.73
C PRO A 208 11.58 11.19 -8.37
N ASN A 209 11.71 12.11 -7.41
CA ASN A 209 12.11 11.79 -6.04
C ASN A 209 10.99 11.21 -5.18
N LEU A 210 9.72 11.38 -5.59
CA LEU A 210 8.54 10.81 -4.93
C LEU A 210 8.10 9.46 -5.51
N THR A 211 8.67 9.02 -6.64
CA THR A 211 8.21 7.81 -7.36
C THR A 211 8.12 6.56 -6.47
N ALA A 212 9.04 6.40 -5.55
CA ALA A 212 9.07 5.26 -4.65
C ALA A 212 7.91 5.31 -3.64
N VAL A 213 7.63 6.49 -3.08
CA VAL A 213 6.51 6.71 -2.16
C VAL A 213 5.19 6.58 -2.88
N ILE A 214 5.09 7.10 -4.11
CA ILE A 214 3.90 6.98 -4.96
C ILE A 214 3.65 5.50 -5.29
N ALA A 215 4.68 4.73 -5.65
CA ALA A 215 4.54 3.32 -5.98
C ALA A 215 4.09 2.48 -4.78
N SER A 216 4.67 2.68 -3.59
CA SER A 216 4.23 2.00 -2.36
C SER A 216 2.79 2.42 -1.99
N GLY A 217 2.48 3.73 -2.06
CA GLY A 217 1.15 4.25 -1.83
C GLY A 217 0.12 3.67 -2.81
N PHE A 218 0.46 3.56 -4.10
CA PHE A 218 -0.40 2.96 -5.11
C PHE A 218 -0.78 1.52 -4.77
N VAL A 219 0.20 0.67 -4.45
CA VAL A 219 -0.08 -0.73 -4.08
C VAL A 219 -0.94 -0.81 -2.81
N GLY A 220 -0.67 0.03 -1.81
CA GLY A 220 -1.50 0.14 -0.61
C GLY A 220 -2.95 0.54 -0.95
N THR A 221 -3.13 1.48 -1.88
CA THR A 221 -4.45 1.91 -2.36
C THR A 221 -5.16 0.81 -3.16
N VAL A 222 -4.42 0.01 -3.96
CA VAL A 222 -5.00 -1.18 -4.65
C VAL A 222 -5.56 -2.17 -3.64
N ILE A 223 -4.80 -2.49 -2.58
CA ILE A 223 -5.28 -3.40 -1.51
C ILE A 223 -6.57 -2.85 -0.90
N PHE A 224 -6.57 -1.57 -0.54
CA PHE A 224 -7.75 -0.93 0.05
C PHE A 224 -8.95 -0.93 -0.91
N ALA A 225 -8.73 -0.60 -2.19
CA ALA A 225 -9.78 -0.53 -3.18
C ALA A 225 -10.41 -1.90 -3.47
N VAL A 226 -9.58 -2.94 -3.64
CA VAL A 226 -10.04 -4.33 -3.84
C VAL A 226 -10.89 -4.80 -2.66
N LEU A 227 -10.39 -4.61 -1.42
CA LEU A 227 -11.14 -5.05 -0.24
C LEU A 227 -12.44 -4.26 -0.06
N THR A 228 -12.44 -2.96 -0.38
CA THR A 228 -13.63 -2.12 -0.30
C THR A 228 -14.67 -2.53 -1.35
N GLU A 229 -14.25 -2.77 -2.58
CA GLU A 229 -15.12 -3.24 -3.66
C GLU A 229 -15.79 -4.58 -3.31
N ILE A 230 -15.00 -5.57 -2.87
CA ILE A 230 -15.50 -6.86 -2.43
C ILE A 230 -16.50 -6.70 -1.27
N THR A 231 -16.20 -5.79 -0.33
CA THR A 231 -17.11 -5.52 0.79
C THR A 231 -18.43 -4.92 0.32
N LEU A 232 -18.39 -3.94 -0.60
CA LEU A 232 -19.60 -3.33 -1.15
C LEU A 232 -20.47 -4.33 -1.92
N ALA A 233 -19.82 -5.19 -2.71
CA ALA A 233 -20.50 -6.26 -3.42
C ALA A 233 -21.10 -7.31 -2.45
N PHE A 234 -20.35 -7.67 -1.40
CA PHE A 234 -20.81 -8.60 -0.36
C PHE A 234 -22.03 -8.11 0.42
N ILE A 235 -22.15 -6.81 0.67
CA ILE A 235 -23.31 -6.21 1.33
C ILE A 235 -24.44 -5.85 0.35
N GLY A 236 -24.27 -6.11 -0.96
CA GLY A 236 -25.30 -5.89 -1.98
C GLY A 236 -25.48 -4.44 -2.40
N VAL A 237 -24.48 -3.57 -2.20
CA VAL A 237 -24.49 -2.15 -2.62
C VAL A 237 -24.01 -2.02 -4.07
N ALA A 238 -23.03 -2.84 -4.48
CA ALA A 238 -22.64 -2.94 -5.88
C ALA A 238 -23.70 -3.72 -6.68
N ASP A 239 -23.66 -3.59 -8.00
CA ASP A 239 -24.54 -4.35 -8.88
C ASP A 239 -24.31 -5.85 -8.71
N ILE A 240 -25.30 -6.54 -8.14
CA ILE A 240 -25.26 -7.97 -7.87
C ILE A 240 -25.48 -8.85 -9.11
N SER A 241 -25.79 -8.24 -10.26
CA SER A 241 -25.92 -8.95 -11.56
C SER A 241 -24.57 -9.19 -12.24
N HIS A 242 -23.52 -8.48 -11.81
CA HIS A 242 -22.16 -8.68 -12.30
C HIS A 242 -21.36 -9.58 -11.36
N TRP A 243 -20.69 -10.58 -11.94
CA TRP A 243 -19.90 -11.51 -11.14
C TRP A 243 -18.58 -10.86 -10.67
N ASN A 244 -18.39 -10.86 -9.37
CA ASN A 244 -17.12 -10.64 -8.67
C ASN A 244 -17.08 -11.53 -7.41
N TRP A 245 -15.95 -11.61 -6.74
CA TRP A 245 -15.84 -12.48 -5.57
C TRP A 245 -16.74 -12.05 -4.41
N GLY A 246 -17.05 -10.74 -4.30
CA GLY A 246 -18.01 -10.22 -3.31
C GLY A 246 -19.43 -10.65 -3.61
N THR A 247 -19.88 -10.62 -4.89
CA THR A 247 -21.22 -11.07 -5.27
C THR A 247 -21.40 -12.58 -5.11
N VAL A 248 -20.36 -13.38 -5.37
CA VAL A 248 -20.38 -14.83 -5.06
C VAL A 248 -20.61 -15.04 -3.55
N LEU A 249 -19.92 -14.29 -2.70
CA LEU A 249 -20.12 -14.37 -1.24
C LEU A 249 -21.49 -13.85 -0.81
N PHE A 250 -22.00 -12.77 -1.44
CA PHE A 250 -23.36 -12.25 -1.20
C PHE A 250 -24.42 -13.31 -1.45
N TRP A 251 -24.38 -13.97 -2.62
CA TRP A 251 -25.34 -15.00 -2.96
C TRP A 251 -25.21 -16.24 -2.07
N ALA A 252 -23.99 -16.65 -1.74
CA ALA A 252 -23.75 -17.75 -0.81
C ALA A 252 -24.34 -17.45 0.57
N GLN A 253 -24.18 -16.23 1.10
CA GLN A 253 -24.75 -15.82 2.38
C GLN A 253 -26.27 -15.72 2.31
N SER A 254 -26.82 -15.06 1.29
CA SER A 254 -28.26 -14.82 1.14
C SER A 254 -29.04 -16.13 1.01
N ASN A 255 -28.43 -17.16 0.42
CA ASN A 255 -28.99 -18.50 0.29
C ASN A 255 -28.57 -19.47 1.36
N GLN A 256 -27.98 -18.98 2.48
CA GLN A 256 -27.62 -19.79 3.65
C GLN A 256 -26.72 -21.00 3.31
N ALA A 257 -25.77 -20.83 2.38
CA ALA A 257 -24.86 -21.90 1.94
C ALA A 257 -24.13 -22.58 3.10
N LEU A 258 -23.74 -21.83 4.15
CA LEU A 258 -23.09 -22.37 5.33
C LEU A 258 -24.00 -23.31 6.10
N ALA A 259 -25.27 -22.97 6.31
CA ALA A 259 -26.26 -23.81 7.00
C ALA A 259 -26.58 -25.09 6.22
N GLN A 260 -26.46 -25.03 4.90
CA GLN A 260 -26.65 -26.18 3.99
C GLN A 260 -25.38 -27.03 3.82
N GLY A 261 -24.27 -26.65 4.47
CA GLY A 261 -22.98 -27.33 4.37
C GLY A 261 -22.28 -27.13 3.01
N ALA A 262 -22.74 -26.20 2.16
CA ALA A 262 -22.20 -25.90 0.84
C ALA A 262 -20.95 -25.00 0.93
N TRP A 263 -19.91 -25.48 1.61
CA TRP A 263 -18.65 -24.76 1.81
C TRP A 263 -17.95 -24.41 0.47
N TRP A 264 -18.14 -25.20 -0.55
CA TRP A 264 -17.57 -25.02 -1.88
C TRP A 264 -18.04 -23.75 -2.60
N TRP A 265 -19.17 -23.18 -2.16
CA TRP A 265 -19.70 -21.96 -2.75
C TRP A 265 -18.98 -20.70 -2.26
N PHE A 266 -18.54 -20.63 -0.98
CA PHE A 266 -17.91 -19.44 -0.42
C PHE A 266 -16.40 -19.57 -0.16
N VAL A 267 -15.88 -20.78 0.14
CA VAL A 267 -14.46 -20.99 0.46
C VAL A 267 -13.54 -20.62 -0.71
N PRO A 268 -13.82 -20.99 -1.98
CA PRO A 268 -12.94 -20.62 -3.08
C PRO A 268 -12.83 -19.11 -3.30
N ALA A 269 -13.95 -18.37 -3.21
CA ALA A 269 -13.93 -16.91 -3.28
C ALA A 269 -13.10 -16.29 -2.15
N GLY A 270 -13.30 -16.76 -0.91
CA GLY A 270 -12.50 -16.34 0.24
C GLY A 270 -11.00 -16.61 0.07
N LEU A 271 -10.62 -17.77 -0.49
CA LEU A 271 -9.22 -18.11 -0.80
C LEU A 271 -8.63 -17.18 -1.86
N CYS A 272 -9.38 -16.85 -2.91
CA CYS A 272 -8.92 -15.91 -3.93
C CYS A 272 -8.65 -14.53 -3.33
N ILE A 273 -9.54 -14.03 -2.46
CA ILE A 273 -9.36 -12.77 -1.73
C ILE A 273 -8.10 -12.80 -0.85
N ALA A 274 -7.92 -13.86 -0.07
CA ALA A 274 -6.76 -14.03 0.81
C ALA A 274 -5.45 -14.12 0.03
N LEU A 275 -5.42 -14.85 -1.09
CA LEU A 275 -4.25 -14.99 -1.95
C LEU A 275 -3.90 -13.69 -2.65
N LEU A 276 -4.88 -12.98 -3.22
CA LEU A 276 -4.65 -11.69 -3.87
C LEU A 276 -4.17 -10.64 -2.85
N GLY A 277 -4.81 -10.56 -1.68
CA GLY A 277 -4.38 -9.68 -0.60
C GLY A 277 -2.95 -9.98 -0.14
N THR A 278 -2.60 -11.26 0.01
CA THR A 278 -1.25 -11.70 0.34
C THR A 278 -0.25 -11.31 -0.75
N ALA A 279 -0.60 -11.50 -2.03
CA ALA A 279 0.26 -11.13 -3.15
C ALA A 279 0.59 -9.65 -3.16
N LEU A 280 -0.43 -8.80 -3.02
CA LEU A 280 -0.28 -7.34 -2.98
C LEU A 280 0.51 -6.89 -1.74
N ALA A 281 0.26 -7.47 -0.57
CA ALA A 281 1.03 -7.20 0.64
C ALA A 281 2.51 -7.57 0.49
N LEU A 282 2.83 -8.73 -0.10
CA LEU A 282 4.21 -9.15 -0.37
C LEU A 282 4.92 -8.20 -1.34
N ILE A 283 4.20 -7.70 -2.35
CA ILE A 283 4.73 -6.69 -3.28
C ILE A 283 4.99 -5.38 -2.54
N ASN A 284 4.04 -4.94 -1.71
CA ASN A 284 4.19 -3.70 -0.94
C ASN A 284 5.40 -3.75 -0.01
N PHE A 285 5.57 -4.84 0.76
CA PHE A 285 6.77 -5.05 1.57
C PHE A 285 8.06 -5.03 0.75
N GLY A 286 8.03 -5.57 -0.46
CA GLY A 286 9.18 -5.53 -1.37
C GLY A 286 9.53 -4.12 -1.82
N ILE A 287 8.53 -3.29 -2.10
CA ILE A 287 8.72 -1.87 -2.46
C ILE A 287 9.29 -1.10 -1.27
N ASP A 288 8.74 -1.30 -0.07
CA ASP A 288 9.22 -0.64 1.14
C ASP A 288 10.68 -1.01 1.47
N GLU A 289 11.06 -2.28 1.29
CA GLU A 289 12.44 -2.74 1.45
C GLU A 289 13.39 -2.15 0.39
N PHE A 290 12.88 -1.87 -0.80
CA PHE A 290 13.65 -1.19 -1.86
C PHE A 290 13.83 0.29 -1.57
N VAL A 291 12.80 0.96 -1.07
CA VAL A 291 12.79 2.38 -0.72
C VAL A 291 13.63 2.66 0.52
N ASN A 292 13.59 1.77 1.52
CA ASN A 292 14.31 1.93 2.77
C ASN A 292 15.32 0.78 3.01
N PRO A 293 16.57 0.90 2.50
CA PRO A 293 17.58 -0.15 2.63
C PRO A 293 17.96 -0.50 4.08
N ARG A 294 17.64 0.37 5.05
CA ARG A 294 17.92 0.13 6.47
C ARG A 294 17.08 -1.01 7.05
N LEU A 295 15.91 -1.28 6.48
CA LEU A 295 15.07 -2.42 6.87
C LEU A 295 15.70 -3.77 6.53
N ARG A 296 16.60 -3.83 5.54
CA ARG A 296 17.35 -5.05 5.17
C ARG A 296 18.33 -5.52 6.22
N THR A 297 18.97 -4.59 6.94
CA THR A 297 19.99 -4.93 7.94
C THR A 297 19.38 -5.52 9.20
N ALA A 298 18.11 -5.22 9.49
CA ALA A 298 17.41 -5.77 10.66
C ALA A 298 17.01 -7.25 10.47
N THR A 299 16.75 -7.69 9.22
CA THR A 299 16.28 -9.05 8.95
C THR A 299 17.42 -10.03 8.62
N GLY A 300 18.59 -9.52 8.22
CA GLY A 300 19.74 -10.34 7.78
C GLY A 300 20.83 -10.58 8.81
N SER A 301 20.81 -9.89 9.95
CA SER A 301 21.82 -10.03 10.98
C SER A 301 21.26 -10.64 12.26
N SER A 302 21.02 -11.94 12.22
CA SER A 302 21.01 -12.79 13.42
C SER A 302 22.43 -12.96 13.98
N ARG A 303 23.31 -12.03 13.73
CA ARG A 303 24.55 -11.92 14.46
C ARG A 303 24.14 -11.37 15.84
N LYS A 304 24.07 -12.28 16.82
CA LYS A 304 23.93 -11.92 18.25
C LYS A 304 24.96 -10.84 18.53
N VAL A 305 24.59 -9.59 18.42
CA VAL A 305 25.32 -8.50 19.05
C VAL A 305 25.14 -8.76 20.53
N ARG A 306 26.13 -9.44 21.14
CA ARG A 306 26.29 -9.48 22.59
C ARG A 306 26.46 -8.01 23.00
N MET A 307 25.35 -7.36 23.32
CA MET A 307 25.42 -6.10 24.03
C MET A 307 26.13 -6.40 25.33
N ARG A 308 27.38 -5.94 25.44
CA ARG A 308 28.04 -5.81 26.74
C ARG A 308 27.26 -4.71 27.46
N VAL A 309 26.32 -5.13 28.29
CA VAL A 309 25.66 -4.24 29.25
C VAL A 309 26.76 -3.73 30.15
N GLY A 310 27.02 -2.43 30.15
CA GLY A 310 27.89 -1.83 31.15
C GLY A 310 28.94 -0.81 30.73
N PHE A 311 28.88 -0.21 29.55
CA PHE A 311 29.76 0.94 29.25
C PHE A 311 28.99 2.02 28.48
N THR A 312 28.45 2.99 29.20
CA THR A 312 28.10 4.31 28.64
C THR A 312 29.41 5.11 28.51
N PRO A 313 29.72 5.69 27.32
CA PRO A 313 30.94 6.45 27.10
C PRO A 313 31.07 7.72 27.95
N VAL A 314 30.05 8.08 28.71
CA VAL A 314 29.95 9.31 29.52
C VAL A 314 30.63 9.19 30.90
N ALA A 315 31.04 8.00 31.31
CA ALA A 315 31.69 7.78 32.61
C ALA A 315 33.20 7.49 32.49
N ARG A 316 33.91 8.15 31.59
CA ARG A 316 35.38 8.24 31.73
C ARG A 316 35.71 9.22 32.87
N LYS A 317 35.90 8.67 34.07
CA LYS A 317 36.57 9.39 35.17
C LYS A 317 37.87 9.94 34.61
N ALA A 318 38.01 11.26 34.62
CA ALA A 318 39.28 11.90 34.28
C ALA A 318 40.42 11.26 35.12
N PRO A 319 41.60 11.00 34.53
CA PRO A 319 42.72 10.50 35.28
C PRO A 319 43.01 11.50 36.41
N GLY A 320 42.85 11.04 37.63
CA GLY A 320 43.07 11.84 38.83
C GLY A 320 44.50 12.34 38.87
N THR A 321 44.67 13.64 38.83
CA THR A 321 45.84 14.31 39.32
C THR A 321 45.92 14.01 40.80
N GLY A 322 46.87 13.15 41.15
CA GLY A 322 47.18 12.84 42.55
C GLY A 322 47.59 14.07 43.29
N HIS A 323 46.90 14.41 44.34
CA HIS A 323 47.42 15.14 45.45
C HIS A 323 47.38 14.22 46.67
N PRO A 324 48.50 13.96 47.32
CA PRO A 324 48.56 13.28 48.62
C PRO A 324 48.23 14.30 49.70
N GLY A 325 47.04 14.28 50.22
CA GLY A 325 46.62 15.13 51.36
C GLY A 325 45.97 14.25 52.42
N GLN A 326 46.70 14.02 53.44
CA GLN A 326 46.39 13.46 54.76
C GLN A 326 45.02 13.91 55.27
N TYR A 327 44.16 12.95 55.67
CA TYR A 327 43.20 13.16 56.76
C TYR A 327 43.23 11.95 57.68
N SER A 328 43.98 12.13 58.77
CA SER A 328 43.90 11.42 60.04
C SER A 328 42.56 11.83 60.69
N SER A 329 41.66 10.95 60.93
CA SER A 329 40.58 11.14 61.88
C SER A 329 40.66 10.08 62.95
N LYS A 330 41.08 10.55 64.15
CA LYS A 330 40.97 9.85 65.44
C LYS A 330 39.49 9.66 65.77
N GLU A 331 39.11 8.44 66.06
CA GLU A 331 37.93 8.16 66.86
C GLU A 331 38.05 8.65 68.26
N PRO A 332 36.98 9.09 68.93
CA PRO A 332 36.89 9.03 70.39
C PRO A 332 35.99 7.87 70.81
N ARG A 333 36.55 6.99 71.62
CA ARG A 333 35.80 6.11 72.51
C ARG A 333 35.14 6.93 73.62
N THR A 334 33.91 6.75 73.88
CA THR A 334 33.19 6.37 75.08
C THR A 334 31.72 6.14 74.78
#